data_1e4c35c5b5ca693dc7cf7caab0143bfc
#
_entry.id   1e4c35c5b5ca693dc7cf7caab0143bfc
#
_cell.length_a   1.000
_cell.length_b   1.000
_cell.length_c   1.000
_cell.angle_alpha   90.00
_cell.angle_beta   90.00
_cell.angle_gamma   90.00
#
_symmetry.space_group_name_H-M   'P 1'
#
loop_
_entity.id
_entity.type
_entity.pdbx_description
1 polymer ?
#
loop_
_entity_poly.entity_id
_entity_poly.type
_entity_poly.pdbx_seq_one_letter_code
_entity_poly.pdbx_strand_id
1 'polypeptide(L)'
;ASDVYKRQLLIGERTAEDIKIKIGTCFPLAQPETMDVRGRNLVTGLPKTVQVSSEETEEALREATLQIVEAVHSVLEKTPPELAADVADRGIVLTGGGALLRGLEELIEDRTGINTMTAEEPMTCVAIGTGKYVEFLAGNHDDKQM
;
A
#
# COMPACT_ATOMS: atom_id res chain seq x y z
N ALA A 1 -0.38 14.74 4.21
CA ALA A 1 0.27 15.95 4.75
C ALA A 1 -0.16 17.22 4.01
N SER A 2 -0.21 17.21 2.67
CA SER A 2 -0.58 18.38 1.88
C SER A 2 -2.03 18.84 2.11
N ASP A 3 -2.98 17.95 2.35
CA ASP A 3 -4.37 18.32 2.61
C ASP A 3 -4.58 18.85 4.03
N VAL A 4 -3.83 18.35 5.00
CA VAL A 4 -3.77 18.94 6.34
C VAL A 4 -3.13 20.33 6.27
N TYR A 5 -2.15 20.50 5.38
CA TYR A 5 -1.53 21.79 5.12
C TYR A 5 -2.51 22.83 4.52
N LYS A 6 -3.40 22.40 3.60
CA LYS A 6 -4.48 23.25 3.07
C LYS A 6 -5.41 23.79 4.15
N ARG A 7 -5.53 23.09 5.28
CA ARG A 7 -6.27 23.55 6.47
C ARG A 7 -5.46 24.45 7.38
N GLN A 8 -4.27 24.88 6.95
CA GLN A 8 -3.35 25.72 7.70
C GLN A 8 -2.85 25.06 9.01
N LEU A 9 -2.75 23.76 9.01
CA LEU A 9 -2.25 22.96 10.13
C LEU A 9 -0.90 22.33 9.75
N LEU A 10 0.15 22.63 10.53
CA LEU A 10 1.44 21.97 10.40
C LEU A 10 1.51 20.75 11.31
N ILE A 11 1.79 19.58 10.73
CA ILE A 11 2.00 18.33 11.45
C ILE A 11 3.38 17.76 11.14
N GLY A 12 3.92 16.93 12.06
CA GLY A 12 5.16 16.21 11.84
C GLY A 12 4.93 14.90 11.05
N GLU A 13 6.03 14.30 10.60
CA GLU A 13 6.00 13.03 9.86
C GLU A 13 5.37 11.88 10.68
N ARG A 14 5.65 11.84 11.98
CA ARG A 14 5.06 10.84 12.88
C ARG A 14 3.54 10.95 12.95
N THR A 15 3.00 12.16 13.03
CA THR A 15 1.55 12.38 13.02
C THR A 15 0.94 11.99 11.68
N ALA A 16 1.60 12.30 10.57
CA ALA A 16 1.18 11.88 9.24
C ALA A 16 1.16 10.34 9.10
N GLU A 17 2.17 9.66 9.64
CA GLU A 17 2.22 8.19 9.67
C GLU A 17 1.10 7.60 10.53
N ASP A 18 0.81 8.18 11.68
CA ASP A 18 -0.31 7.76 12.54
C ASP A 18 -1.66 7.90 11.83
N ILE A 19 -1.87 8.98 11.08
CA ILE A 19 -3.07 9.16 10.26
C ILE A 19 -3.18 8.04 9.22
N LYS A 20 -2.10 7.79 8.50
CA LYS A 20 -2.06 6.73 7.48
C LYS A 20 -2.39 5.36 8.06
N ILE A 21 -1.82 5.00 9.19
CA ILE A 21 -2.03 3.69 9.84
C ILE A 21 -3.45 3.54 10.38
N LYS A 22 -3.99 4.59 11.02
CA LYS A 22 -5.29 4.51 11.72
C LYS A 22 -6.49 4.63 10.79
N ILE A 23 -6.48 5.61 9.90
CA ILE A 23 -7.61 5.93 9.02
C ILE A 23 -7.24 6.01 7.53
N GLY A 24 -5.97 5.80 7.18
CA GLY A 24 -5.53 5.81 5.79
C GLY A 24 -6.19 4.69 4.99
N THR A 25 -6.75 5.05 3.85
CA THR A 25 -7.34 4.10 2.91
C THR A 25 -7.22 4.63 1.48
N CYS A 26 -7.07 3.75 0.52
CA CYS A 26 -7.09 4.10 -0.89
C CYS A 26 -8.35 3.62 -1.62
N PHE A 27 -9.28 3.02 -0.91
CA PHE A 27 -10.58 2.60 -1.41
C PHE A 27 -11.67 3.01 -0.41
N PRO A 28 -12.88 3.41 -0.87
CA PRO A 28 -13.95 3.86 0.02
C PRO A 28 -14.30 2.81 1.08
N LEU A 29 -14.36 3.22 2.35
CA LEU A 29 -14.81 2.38 3.44
C LEU A 29 -16.34 2.36 3.50
N ALA A 30 -16.92 1.24 3.95
CA ALA A 30 -18.36 1.11 4.16
C ALA A 30 -18.88 2.13 5.17
N GLN A 31 -18.09 2.45 6.18
CA GLN A 31 -18.35 3.50 7.15
C GLN A 31 -17.11 4.40 7.26
N PRO A 32 -17.25 5.71 7.02
CA PRO A 32 -16.15 6.65 7.20
C PRO A 32 -15.63 6.66 8.63
N GLU A 33 -14.32 6.64 8.77
CA GLU A 33 -13.63 6.77 10.05
C GLU A 33 -13.09 8.18 10.20
N THR A 34 -13.00 8.66 11.42
CA THR A 34 -12.46 9.97 11.73
C THR A 34 -11.40 9.89 12.83
N MET A 35 -10.48 10.84 12.84
CA MET A 35 -9.43 10.94 13.82
C MET A 35 -9.13 12.41 14.13
N ASP A 36 -8.92 12.72 15.40
CA ASP A 36 -8.46 14.05 15.81
C ASP A 36 -6.95 14.17 15.64
N VAL A 37 -6.53 15.19 14.93
CA VAL A 37 -5.13 15.46 14.62
C VAL A 37 -4.72 16.79 15.25
N ARG A 38 -3.66 16.77 16.04
CA ARG A 38 -3.10 17.93 16.70
C ARG A 38 -1.86 18.42 15.96
N GLY A 39 -1.84 19.72 15.70
CA GLY A 39 -0.70 20.37 15.05
C GLY A 39 -0.62 21.83 15.42
N ARG A 40 0.23 22.57 14.71
CA ARG A 40 0.37 24.01 14.86
C ARG A 40 -0.41 24.75 13.79
N ASN A 41 -1.25 25.70 14.21
CA ASN A 41 -1.92 26.59 13.28
C ASN A 41 -0.87 27.50 12.60
N LEU A 42 -0.83 27.47 11.28
CA LEU A 42 0.14 28.27 10.51
C LEU A 42 -0.12 29.77 10.53
N VAL A 43 -1.36 30.18 10.83
CA VAL A 43 -1.74 31.59 10.91
C VAL A 43 -1.40 32.18 12.28
N THR A 44 -1.78 31.49 13.36
CA THR A 44 -1.62 31.99 14.74
C THR A 44 -0.37 31.47 15.43
N GLY A 45 0.25 30.40 14.93
CA GLY A 45 1.38 29.73 15.57
C GLY A 45 1.02 28.90 16.80
N LEU A 46 -0.27 28.85 17.17
CA LEU A 46 -0.76 28.16 18.35
C LEU A 46 -1.18 26.70 18.05
N PRO A 47 -1.18 25.82 19.07
CA PRO A 47 -1.71 24.47 18.91
C PRO A 47 -3.16 24.50 18.46
N LYS A 48 -3.50 23.61 17.51
CA LYS A 48 -4.85 23.44 16.99
C LYS A 48 -5.13 21.95 16.80
N THR A 49 -6.35 21.54 17.09
CA THR A 49 -6.84 20.20 16.79
C THR A 49 -7.85 20.27 15.65
N VAL A 50 -7.70 19.36 14.67
CA VAL A 50 -8.58 19.26 13.51
C VAL A 50 -9.01 17.80 13.37
N GLN A 51 -10.27 17.56 13.04
CA GLN A 51 -10.77 16.24 12.71
C GLN A 51 -10.48 15.91 11.24
N VAL A 52 -9.88 14.76 10.99
CA VAL A 52 -9.58 14.24 9.65
C VAL A 52 -10.38 12.96 9.42
N SER A 53 -10.97 12.82 8.25
CA SER A 53 -11.74 11.64 7.87
C SER A 53 -10.98 10.70 6.94
N SER A 54 -11.40 9.44 6.89
CA SER A 54 -10.88 8.45 5.93
C SER A 54 -11.14 8.85 4.48
N GLU A 55 -12.23 9.56 4.19
CA GLU A 55 -12.54 10.08 2.86
C GLU A 55 -11.50 11.10 2.40
N GLU A 56 -11.04 11.96 3.31
CA GLU A 56 -9.97 12.92 3.02
C GLU A 56 -8.63 12.22 2.77
N THR A 57 -8.33 11.15 3.50
CA THR A 57 -7.11 10.37 3.26
C THR A 57 -7.16 9.63 1.92
N GLU A 58 -8.31 9.09 1.54
CA GLU A 58 -8.51 8.47 0.23
C GLU A 58 -8.27 9.48 -0.89
N GLU A 59 -8.84 10.67 -0.79
CA GLU A 59 -8.63 11.74 -1.77
C GLU A 59 -7.16 12.14 -1.86
N ALA A 60 -6.49 12.30 -0.72
CA ALA A 60 -5.07 12.65 -0.65
C ALA A 60 -4.15 11.60 -1.26
N LEU A 61 -4.49 10.31 -1.14
CA LEU A 61 -3.72 9.18 -1.66
C LEU A 61 -4.05 8.83 -3.11
N ARG A 62 -5.12 9.39 -3.65
CA ARG A 62 -5.66 9.01 -4.98
C ARG A 62 -4.64 9.13 -6.10
N GLU A 63 -3.89 10.21 -6.17
CA GLU A 63 -2.88 10.42 -7.21
C GLU A 63 -1.79 9.35 -7.16
N ALA A 64 -1.25 9.07 -5.98
CA ALA A 64 -0.21 8.06 -5.80
C ALA A 64 -0.73 6.64 -6.10
N THR A 65 -1.93 6.32 -5.67
CA THR A 65 -2.53 5.00 -5.91
C THR A 65 -2.91 4.78 -7.37
N LEU A 66 -3.36 5.82 -8.07
CA LEU A 66 -3.60 5.76 -9.52
C LEU A 66 -2.31 5.48 -10.29
N GLN A 67 -1.19 6.06 -9.89
CA GLN A 67 0.12 5.77 -10.50
C GLN A 67 0.50 4.29 -10.33
N ILE A 68 0.22 3.70 -9.18
CA ILE A 68 0.44 2.26 -8.94
C ILE A 68 -0.43 1.42 -9.88
N VAL A 69 -1.70 1.73 -9.98
CA VAL A 69 -2.64 1.03 -10.87
C VAL A 69 -2.21 1.14 -12.34
N GLU A 70 -1.83 2.33 -12.79
CA GLU A 70 -1.33 2.54 -14.14
C GLU A 70 -0.05 1.75 -14.43
N ALA A 71 0.85 1.66 -13.45
CA ALA A 71 2.05 0.83 -13.58
C ALA A 71 1.71 -0.67 -13.71
N VAL A 72 0.75 -1.16 -12.95
CA VAL A 72 0.25 -2.54 -13.07
C VAL A 72 -0.36 -2.78 -14.45
N HIS A 73 -1.22 -1.90 -14.93
CA HIS A 73 -1.79 -1.98 -16.27
C HIS A 73 -0.71 -2.01 -17.35
N SER A 74 0.27 -1.13 -17.26
CA SER A 74 1.37 -1.05 -18.22
C SER A 74 2.17 -2.35 -18.30
N VAL A 75 2.43 -2.99 -17.16
CA VAL A 75 3.11 -4.29 -17.11
C VAL A 75 2.26 -5.39 -17.72
N LEU A 76 0.96 -5.44 -17.40
CA LEU A 76 0.04 -6.45 -17.94
C LEU A 76 -0.13 -6.33 -19.45
N GLU A 77 -0.21 -5.11 -19.98
CA GLU A 77 -0.30 -4.86 -21.44
C GLU A 77 0.93 -5.36 -22.19
N LYS A 78 2.11 -5.29 -21.57
CA LYS A 78 3.38 -5.74 -22.15
C LYS A 78 3.66 -7.21 -21.90
N THR A 79 2.85 -7.87 -21.09
CA THR A 79 3.02 -9.28 -20.74
C THR A 79 2.54 -10.17 -21.90
N PRO A 80 3.30 -11.21 -22.31
CA PRO A 80 2.85 -12.17 -23.31
C PRO A 80 1.52 -12.82 -22.95
N PRO A 81 0.64 -13.14 -23.91
CA PRO A 81 -0.71 -13.67 -23.63
C PRO A 81 -0.74 -14.90 -22.73
N GLU A 82 0.23 -15.78 -22.85
CA GLU A 82 0.35 -17.01 -22.06
C GLU A 82 0.60 -16.72 -20.58
N LEU A 83 1.51 -15.76 -20.30
CA LEU A 83 1.80 -15.30 -18.94
C LEU A 83 0.66 -14.45 -18.37
N ALA A 84 0.00 -13.66 -19.21
CA ALA A 84 -1.16 -12.89 -18.79
C ALA A 84 -2.31 -13.79 -18.33
N ALA A 85 -2.51 -14.92 -19.00
CA ALA A 85 -3.49 -15.92 -18.58
C ALA A 85 -3.12 -16.53 -17.21
N ASP A 86 -1.86 -16.83 -16.97
CA ASP A 86 -1.37 -17.31 -15.67
C ASP A 86 -1.59 -16.29 -14.55
N VAL A 87 -1.37 -15.01 -14.82
CA VAL A 87 -1.62 -13.93 -13.85
C VAL A 87 -3.11 -13.82 -13.55
N ALA A 88 -3.98 -13.94 -14.55
CA ALA A 88 -5.43 -13.93 -14.35
C ALA A 88 -5.91 -15.09 -13.46
N ASP A 89 -5.32 -16.26 -13.62
CA ASP A 89 -5.69 -17.45 -12.85
C ASP A 89 -5.10 -17.46 -11.44
N ARG A 90 -3.85 -17.04 -11.26
CA ARG A 90 -3.13 -17.09 -9.97
C ARG A 90 -3.30 -15.83 -9.13
N GLY A 91 -3.59 -14.71 -9.77
CA GLY A 91 -3.76 -13.41 -9.10
C GLY A 91 -2.45 -12.64 -8.90
N ILE A 92 -2.59 -11.49 -8.25
CA ILE A 92 -1.50 -10.57 -7.92
C ILE A 92 -1.21 -10.68 -6.43
N VAL A 93 0.06 -10.77 -6.06
CA VAL A 93 0.51 -10.79 -4.66
C VAL A 93 1.25 -9.49 -4.35
N LEU A 94 0.77 -8.78 -3.35
CA LEU A 94 1.38 -7.54 -2.85
C LEU A 94 2.41 -7.85 -1.77
N THR A 95 3.56 -7.20 -1.88
CA THR A 95 4.67 -7.33 -0.92
C THR A 95 5.19 -5.95 -0.52
N GLY A 96 6.01 -5.90 0.53
CA GLY A 96 6.55 -4.65 1.04
C GLY A 96 5.62 -3.93 2.01
N GLY A 97 6.13 -2.91 2.71
CA GLY A 97 5.37 -2.16 3.71
C GLY A 97 4.15 -1.43 3.16
N GLY A 98 4.24 -0.94 1.92
CA GLY A 98 3.12 -0.29 1.23
C GLY A 98 1.91 -1.21 0.99
N ALA A 99 2.12 -2.53 0.94
CA ALA A 99 1.06 -3.52 0.80
C ALA A 99 0.09 -3.54 1.99
N LEU A 100 0.51 -3.01 3.14
CA LEU A 100 -0.32 -2.88 4.33
C LEU A 100 -1.32 -1.72 4.25
N LEU A 101 -1.24 -0.87 3.22
CA LEU A 101 -2.18 0.23 3.04
C LEU A 101 -3.59 -0.34 2.80
N ARG A 102 -4.52 0.09 3.65
CA ARG A 102 -5.91 -0.38 3.60
C ARG A 102 -6.57 -0.04 2.26
N GLY A 103 -7.26 -1.01 1.69
CA GLY A 103 -7.99 -0.82 0.44
C GLY A 103 -7.17 -0.97 -0.84
N LEU A 104 -5.87 -1.21 -0.75
CA LEU A 104 -5.02 -1.36 -1.94
C LEU A 104 -5.37 -2.61 -2.74
N GLU A 105 -5.67 -3.72 -2.08
CA GLU A 105 -6.13 -4.95 -2.73
C GLU A 105 -7.39 -4.70 -3.54
N GLU A 106 -8.40 -4.12 -2.91
CA GLU A 106 -9.70 -3.83 -3.51
C GLU A 106 -9.58 -2.84 -4.67
N LEU A 107 -8.70 -1.85 -4.55
CA LEU A 107 -8.45 -0.89 -5.61
C LEU A 107 -7.84 -1.55 -6.85
N ILE A 108 -6.84 -2.41 -6.67
CA ILE A 108 -6.20 -3.11 -7.77
C ILE A 108 -7.17 -4.12 -8.41
N GLU A 109 -7.93 -4.87 -7.62
CA GLU A 109 -8.96 -5.77 -8.12
C GLU A 109 -10.02 -5.04 -8.94
N ASP A 110 -10.52 -3.91 -8.43
CA ASP A 110 -11.53 -3.09 -9.11
C ASP A 110 -11.03 -2.57 -10.46
N ARG A 111 -9.76 -2.19 -10.53
CA ARG A 111 -9.17 -1.60 -11.73
C ARG A 111 -8.64 -2.61 -12.74
N THR A 112 -8.21 -3.77 -12.31
CA THR A 112 -7.61 -4.80 -13.18
C THR A 112 -8.54 -5.99 -13.44
N GLY A 113 -9.51 -6.23 -12.59
CA GLY A 113 -10.34 -7.43 -12.60
C GLY A 113 -9.60 -8.71 -12.19
N ILE A 114 -8.39 -8.58 -11.64
CA ILE A 114 -7.55 -9.71 -11.21
C ILE A 114 -7.56 -9.79 -9.69
N ASN A 115 -7.76 -10.99 -9.15
CA ASN A 115 -7.72 -11.22 -7.70
C ASN A 115 -6.35 -10.80 -7.13
N THR A 116 -6.38 -9.98 -6.10
CA THR A 116 -5.19 -9.40 -5.48
C THR A 116 -5.17 -9.72 -3.99
N MET A 117 -4.02 -10.17 -3.49
CA MET A 117 -3.83 -10.51 -2.08
C MET A 117 -2.51 -9.97 -1.55
N THR A 118 -2.45 -9.72 -0.26
CA THR A 118 -1.22 -9.32 0.42
C THR A 118 -0.53 -10.56 0.99
N ALA A 119 0.79 -10.64 0.86
CA ALA A 119 1.60 -11.71 1.46
C ALA A 119 1.44 -11.71 3.00
N GLU A 120 1.57 -12.88 3.64
CA GLU A 120 1.42 -13.02 5.10
C GLU A 120 2.36 -12.09 5.88
N GLU A 121 3.60 -11.96 5.44
CA GLU A 121 4.60 -11.07 6.02
C GLU A 121 5.13 -10.11 4.95
N PRO A 122 4.33 -9.10 4.52
CA PRO A 122 4.64 -8.31 3.34
C PRO A 122 5.93 -7.49 3.49
N MET A 123 6.28 -7.08 4.70
CA MET A 123 7.50 -6.30 4.96
C MET A 123 8.78 -7.13 4.89
N THR A 124 8.71 -8.43 5.16
CA THR A 124 9.86 -9.34 5.29
C THR A 124 9.87 -10.48 4.29
N CYS A 125 8.83 -10.63 3.46
CA CYS A 125 8.67 -11.77 2.56
C CYS A 125 9.83 -11.92 1.56
N VAL A 126 10.46 -10.84 1.11
CA VAL A 126 11.63 -10.88 0.22
C VAL A 126 12.82 -11.52 0.94
N ALA A 127 13.09 -11.13 2.18
CA ALA A 127 14.16 -11.69 3.00
C ALA A 127 13.91 -13.18 3.29
N ILE A 128 12.68 -13.53 3.64
CA ILE A 128 12.26 -14.92 3.89
C ILE A 128 12.42 -15.77 2.63
N GLY A 129 11.95 -15.28 1.48
CA GLY A 129 12.09 -15.96 0.19
C GLY A 129 13.55 -16.13 -0.23
N THR A 130 14.40 -15.14 -0.03
CA THR A 130 15.83 -15.21 -0.27
C THR A 130 16.48 -16.28 0.60
N GLY A 131 16.16 -16.33 1.90
CA GLY A 131 16.64 -17.33 2.83
C GLY A 131 16.26 -18.75 2.40
N LYS A 132 15.00 -18.98 2.04
CA LYS A 132 14.52 -20.28 1.53
C LYS A 132 15.22 -20.69 0.24
N TYR A 133 15.51 -19.76 -0.64
CA TYR A 133 16.22 -20.05 -1.89
C TYR A 133 17.68 -20.45 -1.62
N VAL A 134 18.36 -19.81 -0.70
CA VAL A 134 19.71 -20.17 -0.27
C VAL A 134 19.72 -21.59 0.33
N GLU A 135 18.77 -21.92 1.19
CA GLU A 135 18.61 -23.27 1.74
C GLU A 135 18.37 -24.31 0.64
N PHE A 136 17.52 -24.02 -0.33
CA PHE A 136 17.27 -24.87 -1.49
C PHE A 136 18.56 -25.13 -2.31
N LEU A 137 19.35 -24.10 -2.56
CA LEU A 137 20.64 -24.23 -3.25
C LEU A 137 21.64 -25.08 -2.47
N ALA A 138 21.71 -24.90 -1.15
CA ALA A 138 22.57 -25.68 -0.28
C ALA A 138 22.16 -27.17 -0.27
N GLY A 139 20.87 -27.48 -0.13
CA GLY A 139 20.34 -28.84 -0.17
C GLY A 139 20.62 -29.58 -1.48
N ASN A 140 20.54 -28.89 -2.60
CA ASN A 140 20.87 -29.49 -3.91
C ASN A 140 22.36 -29.77 -4.10
N HIS A 141 23.23 -29.18 -3.30
CA HIS A 141 24.66 -29.46 -3.33
C HIS A 141 25.01 -30.76 -2.61
N ASP A 142 24.28 -31.10 -1.56
CA ASP A 142 24.54 -32.33 -0.79
C ASP A 142 24.13 -33.59 -1.58
N ASP A 143 23.11 -33.52 -2.42
CA ASP A 143 22.66 -34.63 -3.27
C ASP A 143 23.62 -34.94 -4.45
N LYS A 144 24.54 -34.03 -4.78
CA LYS A 144 25.52 -34.25 -5.86
C LYS A 144 26.88 -34.77 -5.39
N GLN A 145 27.08 -34.91 -4.08
CA GLN A 145 28.33 -35.48 -3.51
C GLN A 145 28.19 -36.95 -3.05
N MET A 146 27.05 -37.52 -3.28
CA MET A 146 26.83 -38.97 -3.20
C MET A 146 26.64 -39.58 -4.60
#